data_1a32d89ec3b7d717f371056c0b5681d5
#
_entry.id   1a32d89ec3b7d717f371056c0b5681d5
#
_cell.length_a   1.000
_cell.length_b   1.000
_cell.length_c   1.000
_cell.angle_alpha   90.00
_cell.angle_beta   90.00
_cell.angle_gamma   90.00
#
_symmetry.space_group_name_H-M   'P 1'
#
loop_
_entity.id
_entity.type
_entity.pdbx_description
1 polymer ?
#
loop_
_entity_poly.entity_id
_entity_poly.type
_entity_poly.pdbx_seq_one_letter_code
_entity_poly.pdbx_strand_id
1 'polypeptide(L)'
;DVITPNETEFAALLSRHVGERVEPDAVAALDGASLHGLCRKLLPHGTVVVTMGSVGVFVSHAEEQLHGDPQPYYRIGAEAVAASDTTGAGDAFNGALAATLARAPGQAFSHHVRYANRFAALSTERAGAAASMPRDEEVQSRFPG
;
A
#
# COMPACT_ATOMS: atom_id res chain seq x y z
N ASP A 1 -7.60 10.51 7.54
CA ASP A 1 -7.37 9.13 7.96
C ASP A 1 -6.84 8.28 6.80
N VAL A 2 -6.02 7.30 7.11
CA VAL A 2 -5.45 6.38 6.13
C VAL A 2 -5.66 4.96 6.63
N ILE A 3 -6.18 4.08 5.76
CA ILE A 3 -6.24 2.65 6.05
C ILE A 3 -5.45 1.89 4.99
N THR A 4 -4.87 0.76 5.38
CA THR A 4 -3.96 0.01 4.52
C THR A 4 -4.33 -1.49 4.46
N PRO A 5 -5.54 -1.83 3.98
CA PRO A 5 -5.97 -3.21 3.93
C PRO A 5 -5.24 -3.99 2.82
N ASN A 6 -5.02 -5.28 3.05
CA ASN A 6 -4.69 -6.18 1.96
C ASN A 6 -5.96 -6.59 1.22
N GLU A 7 -5.84 -7.44 0.20
CA GLU A 7 -6.99 -7.85 -0.63
C GLU A 7 -8.08 -8.54 0.19
N THR A 8 -7.70 -9.42 1.10
CA THR A 8 -8.64 -10.14 1.96
C THR A 8 -9.35 -9.21 2.93
N GLU A 9 -8.58 -8.32 3.56
CA GLU A 9 -9.13 -7.33 4.49
C GLU A 9 -10.03 -6.34 3.78
N PHE A 10 -9.64 -5.91 2.58
CA PHE A 10 -10.44 -4.98 1.79
C PHE A 10 -11.79 -5.59 1.42
N ALA A 11 -11.79 -6.84 0.95
CA ALA A 11 -13.01 -7.56 0.61
C ALA A 11 -13.93 -7.71 1.84
N ALA A 12 -13.36 -8.02 3.00
CA ALA A 12 -14.12 -8.14 4.24
C ALA A 12 -14.73 -6.81 4.67
N LEU A 13 -13.98 -5.72 4.56
CA LEU A 13 -14.46 -4.39 4.90
C LEU A 13 -15.59 -3.95 3.98
N LEU A 14 -15.49 -4.23 2.67
CA LEU A 14 -16.56 -3.92 1.72
C LEU A 14 -17.85 -4.67 2.05
N SER A 15 -17.73 -5.95 2.35
CA SER A 15 -18.88 -6.77 2.71
C SER A 15 -19.58 -6.25 3.97
N ARG A 16 -18.78 -5.88 4.99
CA ARG A 16 -19.30 -5.47 6.30
C ARG A 16 -19.87 -4.05 6.29
N HIS A 17 -19.21 -3.11 5.64
CA HIS A 17 -19.55 -1.68 5.77
C HIS A 17 -20.23 -1.08 4.54
N VAL A 18 -20.09 -1.68 3.39
CA VAL A 18 -20.62 -1.15 2.14
C VAL A 18 -21.72 -2.04 1.55
N GLY A 19 -21.73 -3.32 1.95
CA GLY A 19 -22.67 -4.28 1.41
C GLY A 19 -22.31 -4.77 0.02
N GLU A 20 -21.09 -4.50 -0.42
CA GLU A 20 -20.58 -4.96 -1.72
C GLU A 20 -19.80 -6.25 -1.52
N ARG A 21 -20.01 -7.23 -2.36
CA ARG A 21 -19.30 -8.49 -2.28
C ARG A 21 -18.29 -8.60 -3.40
N VAL A 22 -17.01 -8.62 -3.06
CA VAL A 22 -15.91 -8.77 -4.00
C VAL A 22 -14.99 -9.88 -3.47
N GLU A 23 -14.65 -10.83 -4.34
CA GLU A 23 -13.72 -11.88 -3.95
C GLU A 23 -12.31 -11.30 -3.81
N PRO A 24 -11.53 -11.70 -2.79
CA PRO A 24 -10.17 -11.21 -2.64
C PRO A 24 -9.32 -11.36 -3.90
N ASP A 25 -9.45 -12.49 -4.60
CA ASP A 25 -8.70 -12.75 -5.82
C ASP A 25 -9.06 -11.80 -6.97
N ALA A 26 -10.25 -11.22 -6.92
CA ALA A 26 -10.74 -10.32 -7.97
C ALA A 26 -10.30 -8.87 -7.75
N VAL A 27 -9.87 -8.51 -6.56
CA VAL A 27 -9.54 -7.11 -6.22
C VAL A 27 -8.48 -6.55 -7.16
N ALA A 28 -7.39 -7.29 -7.36
CA ALA A 28 -6.29 -6.84 -8.20
C ALA A 28 -6.67 -6.74 -9.69
N ALA A 29 -7.70 -7.48 -10.10
CA ALA A 29 -8.17 -7.50 -11.48
C ALA A 29 -9.17 -6.39 -11.81
N LEU A 30 -9.68 -5.68 -10.81
CA LEU A 30 -10.60 -4.57 -11.04
C LEU A 30 -9.87 -3.42 -11.73
N ASP A 31 -10.57 -2.72 -12.61
CA ASP A 31 -10.01 -1.51 -13.20
C ASP A 31 -9.90 -0.41 -12.14
N GLY A 32 -9.01 0.57 -12.40
CA GLY A 32 -8.72 1.62 -11.42
C GLY A 32 -9.96 2.42 -11.01
N ALA A 33 -10.81 2.78 -11.95
CA ALA A 33 -12.01 3.56 -11.66
C ALA A 33 -13.00 2.79 -10.77
N SER A 34 -13.20 1.50 -11.04
CA SER A 34 -14.08 0.65 -10.23
C SER A 34 -13.54 0.48 -8.82
N LEU A 35 -12.25 0.21 -8.70
CA LEU A 35 -11.59 0.04 -7.40
C LEU A 35 -11.63 1.33 -6.61
N HIS A 36 -11.36 2.46 -7.25
CA HIS A 36 -11.46 3.78 -6.62
C HIS A 36 -12.88 4.03 -6.09
N GLY A 37 -13.90 3.71 -6.89
CA GLY A 37 -15.30 3.87 -6.47
C GLY A 37 -15.61 3.09 -5.21
N LEU A 38 -15.14 1.85 -5.11
CA LEU A 38 -15.33 1.02 -3.91
C LEU A 38 -14.59 1.63 -2.71
N CYS A 39 -13.37 2.13 -2.91
CA CYS A 39 -12.62 2.79 -1.84
C CYS A 39 -13.35 4.03 -1.33
N ARG A 40 -13.95 4.81 -2.23
CA ARG A 40 -14.70 6.02 -1.84
C ARG A 40 -15.97 5.67 -1.05
N LYS A 41 -16.61 4.56 -1.37
CA LYS A 41 -17.75 4.07 -0.59
C LYS A 41 -17.32 3.63 0.81
N LEU A 42 -16.16 2.96 0.90
CA LEU A 42 -15.65 2.44 2.16
C LEU A 42 -15.19 3.56 3.09
N LEU A 43 -14.45 4.53 2.57
CA LEU A 43 -13.89 5.62 3.35
C LEU A 43 -14.04 6.94 2.58
N PRO A 44 -15.22 7.58 2.63
CA PRO A 44 -15.51 8.73 1.78
C PRO A 44 -14.55 9.93 1.92
N HIS A 45 -13.97 10.11 3.10
CA HIS A 45 -13.13 11.29 3.39
C HIS A 45 -11.68 10.94 3.75
N GLY A 46 -11.27 9.70 3.54
CA GLY A 46 -9.91 9.28 3.85
C GLY A 46 -9.20 8.63 2.68
N THR A 47 -7.97 8.21 2.91
CA THR A 47 -7.16 7.53 1.90
C THR A 47 -7.17 6.03 2.16
N VAL A 48 -7.38 5.25 1.10
CA VAL A 48 -7.30 3.78 1.16
C VAL A 48 -6.09 3.32 0.34
N VAL A 49 -5.23 2.54 0.98
CA VAL A 49 -4.06 1.94 0.33
C VAL A 49 -4.26 0.43 0.34
N VAL A 50 -4.59 -0.14 -0.81
CA VAL A 50 -4.81 -1.60 -0.91
C VAL A 50 -3.51 -2.26 -1.32
N THR A 51 -2.98 -3.11 -0.45
CA THR A 51 -1.76 -3.87 -0.76
C THR A 51 -2.15 -5.18 -1.44
N MET A 52 -1.53 -5.46 -2.58
CA MET A 52 -1.91 -6.57 -3.46
C MET A 52 -0.73 -7.51 -3.75
N GLY A 53 0.13 -7.70 -2.77
CA GLY A 53 1.26 -8.64 -2.87
C GLY A 53 2.13 -8.38 -4.09
N SER A 54 2.31 -9.39 -4.93
CA SER A 54 3.17 -9.30 -6.11
C SER A 54 2.63 -8.37 -7.20
N VAL A 55 1.38 -7.93 -7.10
CA VAL A 55 0.77 -7.01 -8.07
C VAL A 55 1.11 -5.56 -7.75
N GLY A 56 1.43 -5.27 -6.49
CA GLY A 56 1.77 -3.91 -6.06
C GLY A 56 0.75 -3.30 -5.12
N VAL A 57 0.52 -2.00 -5.28
CA VAL A 57 -0.31 -1.22 -4.35
C VAL A 57 -1.26 -0.33 -5.15
N PHE A 58 -2.48 -0.20 -4.67
CA PHE A 58 -3.45 0.76 -5.21
C PHE A 58 -3.73 1.83 -4.15
N VAL A 59 -3.68 3.10 -4.55
CA VAL A 59 -3.94 4.24 -3.66
C VAL A 59 -5.19 4.97 -4.14
N SER A 60 -6.10 5.26 -3.22
CA SER A 60 -7.33 6.00 -3.50
C SER A 60 -7.50 7.12 -2.47
N HIS A 61 -7.49 8.37 -2.93
CA HIS A 61 -7.72 9.54 -2.10
C HIS A 61 -9.13 10.10 -2.30
N ALA A 62 -9.67 10.72 -1.27
CA ALA A 62 -10.81 11.63 -1.44
C ALA A 62 -10.34 12.83 -2.27
N GLU A 63 -11.18 13.29 -3.21
CA GLU A 63 -10.78 14.34 -4.14
C GLU A 63 -10.40 15.66 -3.44
N GLU A 64 -10.99 15.92 -2.29
CA GLU A 64 -10.70 17.12 -1.48
C GLU A 64 -9.37 17.01 -0.71
N GLN A 65 -8.73 15.84 -0.67
CA GLN A 65 -7.51 15.59 0.11
C GLN A 65 -6.54 14.67 -0.65
N LEU A 66 -5.88 15.22 -1.66
CA LEU A 66 -4.95 14.45 -2.49
C LEU A 66 -3.57 14.24 -1.84
N HIS A 67 -3.32 14.89 -0.71
CA HIS A 67 -2.05 14.75 0.04
C HIS A 67 -0.81 14.98 -0.82
N GLY A 68 -0.88 15.97 -1.70
CA GLY A 68 0.24 16.33 -2.55
C GLY A 68 0.36 15.54 -3.85
N ASP A 69 -0.50 14.55 -4.05
CA ASP A 69 -0.49 13.77 -5.28
C ASP A 69 -1.25 14.47 -6.40
N PRO A 70 -0.85 14.29 -7.68
CA PRO A 70 -1.52 14.91 -8.81
C PRO A 70 -2.86 14.25 -9.19
N GLN A 71 -3.09 13.02 -8.72
CA GLN A 71 -4.28 12.25 -9.08
C GLN A 71 -4.96 11.66 -7.85
N PRO A 72 -6.30 11.48 -7.89
CA PRO A 72 -7.03 10.90 -6.76
C PRO A 72 -6.80 9.40 -6.59
N TYR A 73 -6.41 8.67 -7.63
CA TYR A 73 -6.06 7.26 -7.50
C TYR A 73 -4.99 6.86 -8.52
N TYR A 74 -4.22 5.84 -8.15
CA TYR A 74 -3.15 5.33 -9.00
C TYR A 74 -2.67 3.98 -8.47
N ARG A 75 -1.90 3.27 -9.31
CA ARG A 75 -1.25 2.02 -8.93
C ARG A 75 0.26 2.22 -8.88
N ILE A 76 0.89 1.52 -7.93
CA ILE A 76 2.35 1.42 -7.87
C ILE A 76 2.66 -0.06 -8.02
N GLY A 77 3.43 -0.41 -9.05
CA GLY A 77 3.81 -1.80 -9.31
C GLY A 77 4.73 -2.36 -8.23
N ALA A 78 4.72 -3.69 -8.09
CA ALA A 78 5.60 -4.36 -7.15
C ALA A 78 7.06 -4.22 -7.60
N GLU A 79 7.96 -4.07 -6.62
CA GLU A 79 9.39 -4.02 -6.89
C GLU A 79 9.92 -5.41 -7.21
N ALA A 80 10.88 -5.48 -8.16
CA ALA A 80 11.51 -6.74 -8.54
C ALA A 80 12.56 -7.13 -7.49
N VAL A 81 12.23 -8.11 -6.66
CA VAL A 81 13.13 -8.63 -5.64
C VAL A 81 13.07 -10.15 -5.61
N ALA A 82 14.11 -10.77 -5.06
CA ALA A 82 14.15 -12.23 -4.87
C ALA A 82 13.48 -12.56 -3.53
N ALA A 83 12.17 -12.72 -3.54
CA ALA A 83 11.41 -12.99 -2.32
C ALA A 83 11.72 -14.39 -1.79
N SER A 84 12.19 -14.49 -0.55
CA SER A 84 12.41 -15.75 0.15
C SER A 84 11.36 -16.02 1.23
N ASP A 85 10.79 -14.95 1.80
CA ASP A 85 9.79 -15.05 2.85
C ASP A 85 8.91 -13.80 2.84
N THR A 86 7.62 -13.99 2.59
CA THR A 86 6.64 -12.90 2.55
C THR A 86 6.00 -12.64 3.91
N THR A 87 6.36 -13.41 4.94
CA THR A 87 5.84 -13.20 6.29
C THR A 87 6.23 -11.82 6.81
N GLY A 88 5.26 -11.07 7.26
CA GLY A 88 5.51 -9.74 7.81
C GLY A 88 5.65 -8.62 6.79
N ALA A 89 5.49 -8.91 5.49
CA ALA A 89 5.59 -7.87 4.46
C ALA A 89 4.54 -6.76 4.67
N GLY A 90 3.32 -7.13 5.07
CA GLY A 90 2.27 -6.16 5.37
C GLY A 90 2.63 -5.28 6.56
N ASP A 91 3.19 -5.87 7.61
CA ASP A 91 3.64 -5.13 8.80
C ASP A 91 4.82 -4.21 8.44
N ALA A 92 5.74 -4.68 7.61
CA ALA A 92 6.87 -3.88 7.13
C ALA A 92 6.38 -2.67 6.32
N PHE A 93 5.40 -2.89 5.45
CA PHE A 93 4.80 -1.81 4.67
C PHE A 93 4.17 -0.76 5.59
N ASN A 94 3.33 -1.19 6.52
CA ASN A 94 2.63 -0.28 7.42
C ASN A 94 3.60 0.51 8.31
N GLY A 95 4.60 -0.16 8.85
CA GLY A 95 5.61 0.49 9.69
C GLY A 95 6.43 1.52 8.92
N ALA A 96 6.84 1.17 7.70
CA ALA A 96 7.61 2.07 6.85
C ALA A 96 6.77 3.27 6.40
N LEU A 97 5.49 3.04 6.05
CA LEU A 97 4.60 4.13 5.65
C LEU A 97 4.42 5.13 6.79
N ALA A 98 4.13 4.63 7.99
CA ALA A 98 3.97 5.50 9.17
C ALA A 98 5.26 6.27 9.47
N ALA A 99 6.41 5.61 9.40
CA ALA A 99 7.70 6.23 9.69
C ALA A 99 8.04 7.35 8.69
N THR A 100 7.86 7.10 7.39
CA THR A 100 8.18 8.11 6.38
C THR A 100 7.20 9.28 6.39
N LEU A 101 5.93 9.03 6.69
CA LEU A 101 4.95 10.10 6.85
C LEU A 101 5.33 11.02 8.02
N ALA A 102 5.82 10.45 9.12
CA ALA A 102 6.26 11.23 10.28
C ALA A 102 7.56 11.97 10.01
N ARG A 103 8.50 11.34 9.28
CA ARG A 103 9.83 11.89 9.03
C ARG A 103 9.85 12.98 7.96
N ALA A 104 9.04 12.84 6.92
CA ALA A 104 9.05 13.75 5.78
C ALA A 104 7.65 14.18 5.36
N PRO A 105 6.90 14.88 6.24
CA PRO A 105 5.48 15.21 5.98
C PRO A 105 5.26 16.13 4.78
N GLY A 106 6.30 16.80 4.30
CA GLY A 106 6.18 17.70 3.14
C GLY A 106 6.22 17.01 1.79
N GLN A 107 6.50 15.70 1.75
CA GLN A 107 6.54 14.95 0.50
C GLN A 107 5.14 14.53 0.05
N ALA A 108 4.96 14.31 -1.25
CA ALA A 108 3.70 13.79 -1.78
C ALA A 108 3.44 12.39 -1.22
N PHE A 109 2.18 12.03 -1.06
CA PHE A 109 1.79 10.74 -0.50
C PHE A 109 2.36 9.58 -1.33
N SER A 110 2.39 9.71 -2.65
CA SER A 110 2.96 8.70 -3.55
C SER A 110 4.43 8.41 -3.24
N HIS A 111 5.19 9.41 -2.79
CA HIS A 111 6.58 9.22 -2.37
C HIS A 111 6.65 8.27 -1.17
N HIS A 112 5.77 8.47 -0.20
CA HIS A 112 5.74 7.64 1.02
C HIS A 112 5.30 6.20 0.71
N VAL A 113 4.29 6.03 -0.15
CA VAL A 113 3.82 4.71 -0.53
C VAL A 113 4.90 3.96 -1.30
N ARG A 114 5.60 4.64 -2.20
CA ARG A 114 6.69 4.03 -2.97
C ARG A 114 7.82 3.58 -2.05
N TYR A 115 8.19 4.39 -1.08
CA TYR A 115 9.19 4.03 -0.08
C TYR A 115 8.74 2.80 0.71
N ALA A 116 7.50 2.79 1.21
CA ALA A 116 6.97 1.67 1.99
C ALA A 116 6.92 0.38 1.16
N ASN A 117 6.56 0.49 -0.11
CA ASN A 117 6.52 -0.65 -1.03
C ASN A 117 7.92 -1.26 -1.22
N ARG A 118 8.93 -0.42 -1.39
CA ARG A 118 10.34 -0.84 -1.51
C ARG A 118 10.85 -1.47 -0.23
N PHE A 119 10.52 -0.88 0.91
CA PHE A 119 10.90 -1.40 2.22
C PHE A 119 10.31 -2.80 2.43
N ALA A 120 9.02 -2.97 2.15
CA ALA A 120 8.35 -4.26 2.28
C ALA A 120 8.96 -5.29 1.31
N ALA A 121 9.27 -4.89 0.09
CA ALA A 121 9.89 -5.77 -0.90
C ALA A 121 11.25 -6.29 -0.41
N LEU A 122 12.09 -5.42 0.15
CA LEU A 122 13.36 -5.85 0.72
C LEU A 122 13.18 -6.82 1.87
N SER A 123 12.16 -6.64 2.70
CA SER A 123 11.89 -7.53 3.82
C SER A 123 11.61 -8.95 3.35
N THR A 124 11.03 -9.13 2.16
CA THR A 124 10.72 -10.46 1.60
C THR A 124 11.95 -11.21 1.13
N GLU A 125 13.10 -10.55 0.96
CA GLU A 125 14.36 -11.18 0.57
C GLU A 125 15.05 -11.87 1.75
N ARG A 126 14.52 -11.73 2.96
CA ARG A 126 15.14 -12.23 4.18
C ARG A 126 14.23 -13.23 4.88
N ALA A 127 14.83 -14.12 5.67
CA ALA A 127 14.09 -15.11 6.45
C ALA A 127 13.76 -14.52 7.83
N GLY A 128 12.49 -14.66 8.25
CA GLY A 128 12.05 -14.23 9.58
C GLY A 128 11.71 -12.75 9.65
N ALA A 129 10.45 -12.43 9.97
CA ALA A 129 9.93 -11.06 9.87
C ALA A 129 10.73 -10.03 10.68
N ALA A 130 11.00 -10.31 11.96
CA ALA A 130 11.69 -9.33 12.82
C ALA A 130 13.14 -9.10 12.39
N ALA A 131 13.85 -10.17 12.02
CA ALA A 131 15.25 -10.10 11.60
C ALA A 131 15.39 -9.57 10.18
N SER A 132 14.31 -9.58 9.40
CA SER A 132 14.34 -9.19 7.99
C SER A 132 14.03 -7.71 7.74
N MET A 133 13.74 -6.93 8.79
CA MET A 133 13.42 -5.52 8.60
C MET A 133 14.63 -4.75 8.07
N PRO A 134 14.55 -4.18 6.87
CA PRO A 134 15.66 -3.39 6.33
C PRO A 134 15.81 -2.06 7.04
N ARG A 135 16.99 -1.48 6.94
CA ARG A 135 17.24 -0.13 7.42
C ARG A 135 16.97 0.88 6.31
N ASP A 136 16.77 2.11 6.68
CA ASP A 136 16.54 3.20 5.73
C ASP A 136 17.67 3.28 4.69
N GLU A 137 18.93 3.18 5.13
CA GLU A 137 20.08 3.23 4.23
C GLU A 137 20.04 2.09 3.20
N GLU A 138 19.55 0.92 3.59
CA GLU A 138 19.44 -0.22 2.67
C GLU A 138 18.39 0.04 1.58
N VAL A 139 17.28 0.66 1.94
CA VAL A 139 16.24 1.01 0.96
C VAL A 139 16.78 2.05 -0.01
N GLN A 140 17.46 3.08 0.47
CA GLN A 140 18.02 4.13 -0.37
C GLN A 140 19.10 3.58 -1.31
N SER A 141 19.94 2.66 -0.82
CA SER A 141 20.99 2.04 -1.60
C SER A 141 20.45 1.11 -2.69
N ARG A 142 19.44 0.29 -2.34
CA ARG A 142 18.88 -0.69 -3.26
C ARG A 142 17.98 -0.04 -4.33
N PHE A 143 17.29 1.03 -3.99
CA PHE A 143 16.38 1.73 -4.88
C PHE A 143 16.69 3.24 -4.89
N PRO A 144 17.84 3.64 -5.47
CA PRO A 144 18.21 5.04 -5.53
C PRO A 144 17.24 5.83 -6.44
N GLY A 145 16.84 6.95 -6.01
CA GLY A 145 15.86 7.77 -6.68
C GLY A 145 14.46 7.55 -6.14
#